data_415c27563013e08172eb27bc20619f3f
#
_entry.id   415c27563013e08172eb27bc20619f3f
#
_cell.length_a   1.000
_cell.length_b   1.000
_cell.length_c   1.000
_cell.angle_alpha   90.00
_cell.angle_beta   90.00
_cell.angle_gamma   90.00
#
_symmetry.space_group_name_H-M   'P 1'
#
loop_
_entity.id
_entity.type
_entity.pdbx_description
1 polymer ?
#
loop_
_entity_poly.entity_id
_entity_poly.type
_entity_poly.pdbx_seq_one_letter_code
_entity_poly.pdbx_strand_id
1 'polypeptide(L)'
;MGFDYRGFKPSENVHPCLPKYTTLETEVEDVANAFTFMQIQPEVDPERCGLLGWGVGGAVCVTVAARDKEVKAIATLNSFVNGERWMRDGMGNDKFGKSVARLREDRIKRITTNDPVLMHPYTDYPNITESGDFYTDHVLKEINGGIGDSVNKDNGEEFPTPMSTAIGESFIRFNVEDLLPRIAPR
;
A
#
# COMPACT_ATOMS: atom_id res chain seq x y z
N MET A 1 8.70 12.41 -9.93
CA MET A 1 7.35 12.00 -10.40
C MET A 1 6.62 11.33 -9.25
N GLY A 2 5.36 11.65 -9.04
CA GLY A 2 4.41 10.93 -8.19
C GLY A 2 3.29 10.36 -9.07
N PHE A 3 2.62 9.31 -8.63
CA PHE A 3 1.49 8.71 -9.33
C PHE A 3 0.57 8.01 -8.33
N ASP A 4 -0.67 7.77 -8.73
CA ASP A 4 -1.64 7.01 -7.94
C ASP A 4 -1.65 5.55 -8.41
N TYR A 5 -1.63 4.62 -7.45
CA TYR A 5 -1.71 3.19 -7.75
C TYR A 5 -3.04 2.82 -8.41
N ARG A 6 -3.05 1.73 -9.17
CA ARG A 6 -4.31 1.16 -9.69
C ARG A 6 -5.32 0.94 -8.56
N GLY A 7 -6.58 1.29 -8.82
CA GLY A 7 -7.65 1.20 -7.84
C GLY A 7 -7.78 2.42 -6.93
N PHE A 8 -6.81 3.35 -6.96
CA PHE A 8 -6.90 4.65 -6.33
C PHE A 8 -7.16 5.72 -7.40
N LYS A 9 -8.18 6.54 -7.21
CA LYS A 9 -8.46 7.61 -8.19
C LYS A 9 -7.42 8.73 -8.10
N PRO A 10 -7.09 9.34 -9.25
CA PRO A 10 -7.72 9.17 -10.57
C PRO A 10 -7.29 7.95 -11.38
N SER A 11 -6.40 7.09 -10.86
CA SER A 11 -6.01 5.87 -11.58
C SER A 11 -7.18 4.89 -11.70
N GLU A 12 -7.39 4.38 -12.89
CA GLU A 12 -8.43 3.39 -13.13
C GLU A 12 -8.10 2.02 -12.55
N ASN A 13 -9.13 1.28 -12.17
CA ASN A 13 -8.96 -0.12 -11.78
C ASN A 13 -9.10 -1.01 -13.01
N VAL A 14 -7.99 -1.62 -13.40
CA VAL A 14 -7.92 -2.46 -14.61
C VAL A 14 -8.52 -3.86 -14.40
N HIS A 15 -8.94 -4.21 -13.17
CA HIS A 15 -9.52 -5.52 -12.91
C HIS A 15 -11.04 -5.50 -13.14
N PRO A 16 -11.56 -6.08 -14.22
CA PRO A 16 -12.96 -5.96 -14.61
C PRO A 16 -13.93 -6.59 -13.61
N CYS A 17 -13.47 -7.58 -12.84
CA CYS A 17 -14.32 -8.35 -11.92
C CYS A 17 -14.15 -7.94 -10.45
N LEU A 18 -13.14 -7.14 -10.09
CA LEU A 18 -12.84 -6.78 -8.72
C LEU A 18 -12.52 -5.28 -8.62
N PRO A 19 -13.54 -4.40 -8.67
CA PRO A 19 -13.34 -2.99 -8.47
C PRO A 19 -12.66 -2.71 -7.13
N LYS A 20 -11.74 -1.75 -7.10
CA LYS A 20 -10.94 -1.39 -5.91
C LYS A 20 -10.06 -2.53 -5.36
N TYR A 21 -9.73 -3.50 -6.21
CA TYR A 21 -8.79 -4.55 -5.85
C TYR A 21 -7.36 -4.05 -5.99
N THR A 22 -6.69 -3.92 -4.87
CA THR A 22 -5.26 -3.65 -4.81
C THR A 22 -4.60 -4.57 -3.80
N THR A 23 -3.36 -4.90 -4.02
CA THR A 23 -2.48 -5.67 -3.12
C THR A 23 -1.09 -5.06 -3.19
N LEU A 24 -0.23 -5.37 -2.25
CA LEU A 24 1.16 -4.88 -2.29
C LEU A 24 1.91 -5.42 -3.52
N GLU A 25 1.54 -6.59 -4.00
CA GLU A 25 2.09 -7.16 -5.22
C GLU A 25 1.71 -6.34 -6.45
N THR A 26 0.46 -5.86 -6.54
CA THR A 26 0.03 -4.99 -7.64
C THR A 26 0.67 -3.60 -7.55
N GLU A 27 0.89 -3.09 -6.34
CA GLU A 27 1.62 -1.83 -6.14
C GLU A 27 3.09 -1.95 -6.57
N VAL A 28 3.73 -3.10 -6.34
CA VAL A 28 5.08 -3.39 -6.86
C VAL A 28 5.13 -3.33 -8.38
N GLU A 29 4.13 -3.90 -9.06
CA GLU A 29 4.03 -3.82 -10.53
C GLU A 29 3.85 -2.37 -10.99
N ASP A 30 3.00 -1.61 -10.32
CA ASP A 30 2.74 -0.21 -10.65
C ASP A 30 4.00 0.65 -10.51
N VAL A 31 4.76 0.48 -9.42
CA VAL A 31 6.04 1.18 -9.23
C VAL A 31 7.04 0.80 -10.29
N ALA A 32 7.16 -0.49 -10.63
CA ALA A 32 8.08 -0.94 -11.68
C ALA A 32 7.73 -0.33 -13.05
N ASN A 33 6.43 -0.31 -13.40
CA ASN A 33 5.95 0.30 -14.63
C ASN A 33 6.16 1.82 -14.65
N ALA A 34 5.86 2.50 -13.55
CA ALA A 34 6.07 3.94 -13.43
C ALA A 34 7.57 4.31 -13.49
N PHE A 35 8.44 3.48 -12.92
CA PHE A 35 9.88 3.64 -12.99
C PHE A 35 10.39 3.52 -14.42
N THR A 36 9.98 2.46 -15.13
CA THR A 36 10.29 2.27 -16.55
C THR A 36 9.77 3.42 -17.41
N PHE A 37 8.52 3.84 -17.18
CA PHE A 37 7.94 5.01 -17.87
C PHE A 37 8.77 6.28 -17.65
N MET A 38 9.22 6.50 -16.42
CA MET A 38 10.06 7.67 -16.12
C MET A 38 11.38 7.63 -16.87
N GLN A 39 12.05 6.47 -16.94
CA GLN A 39 13.36 6.32 -17.57
C GLN A 39 13.34 6.58 -19.10
N ILE A 40 12.20 6.37 -19.76
CA ILE A 40 12.06 6.62 -21.20
C ILE A 40 11.69 8.07 -21.54
N GLN A 41 11.53 8.94 -20.55
CA GLN A 41 11.25 10.36 -20.81
C GLN A 41 12.52 11.07 -21.31
N PRO A 42 12.41 11.93 -22.33
CA PRO A 42 13.59 12.55 -22.96
C PRO A 42 14.35 13.50 -22.02
N GLU A 43 13.70 14.00 -20.97
CA GLU A 43 14.29 14.90 -19.97
C GLU A 43 14.97 14.17 -18.81
N VAL A 44 14.89 12.84 -18.76
CA VAL A 44 15.38 12.01 -17.65
C VAL A 44 16.68 11.31 -18.04
N ASP A 45 17.66 11.38 -17.16
CA ASP A 45 18.86 10.55 -17.24
C ASP A 45 18.58 9.19 -16.62
N PRO A 46 18.44 8.11 -17.41
CA PRO A 46 18.08 6.79 -16.90
C PRO A 46 19.13 6.19 -15.95
N GLU A 47 20.40 6.60 -16.07
CA GLU A 47 21.48 6.15 -15.21
C GLU A 47 21.48 6.82 -13.83
N ARG A 48 20.59 7.78 -13.59
CA ARG A 48 20.51 8.54 -12.36
C ARG A 48 19.12 8.50 -11.72
N CYS A 49 18.35 7.45 -11.97
CA CYS A 49 17.02 7.25 -11.44
C CYS A 49 17.03 6.45 -10.13
N GLY A 50 16.17 6.85 -9.20
CA GLY A 50 16.01 6.19 -7.91
C GLY A 50 14.55 6.22 -7.44
N LEU A 51 14.29 5.52 -6.34
CA LEU A 51 12.97 5.42 -5.72
C LEU A 51 12.98 6.03 -4.31
N LEU A 52 11.94 6.78 -3.99
CA LEU A 52 11.63 7.25 -2.64
C LEU A 52 10.27 6.70 -2.22
N GLY A 53 10.21 5.97 -1.11
CA GLY A 53 8.97 5.42 -0.59
C GLY A 53 8.70 5.78 0.87
N TRP A 54 7.45 6.09 1.18
CA TRP A 54 6.99 6.32 2.56
C TRP A 54 6.07 5.20 3.00
N GLY A 55 6.19 4.76 4.26
CA GLY A 55 5.33 3.74 4.85
C GLY A 55 5.34 2.45 4.03
N VAL A 56 4.18 2.04 3.57
CA VAL A 56 4.00 0.91 2.63
C VAL A 56 4.83 1.07 1.38
N GLY A 57 4.82 2.29 0.79
CA GLY A 57 5.60 2.60 -0.41
C GLY A 57 7.10 2.35 -0.27
N GLY A 58 7.64 2.44 0.95
CA GLY A 58 9.03 2.09 1.20
C GLY A 58 9.30 0.59 1.03
N ALA A 59 8.44 -0.29 1.54
CA ALA A 59 8.55 -1.73 1.35
C ALA A 59 8.36 -2.14 -0.13
N VAL A 60 7.45 -1.48 -0.83
CA VAL A 60 7.25 -1.63 -2.28
C VAL A 60 8.52 -1.23 -3.04
N CYS A 61 9.10 -0.06 -2.75
CA CYS A 61 10.35 0.40 -3.36
C CYS A 61 11.52 -0.57 -3.13
N VAL A 62 11.66 -1.12 -1.92
CA VAL A 62 12.66 -2.18 -1.61
C VAL A 62 12.47 -3.38 -2.53
N THR A 63 11.22 -3.80 -2.72
CA THR A 63 10.91 -4.96 -3.56
C THR A 63 11.28 -4.72 -5.02
N VAL A 64 10.90 -3.55 -5.57
CA VAL A 64 11.26 -3.17 -6.93
C VAL A 64 12.78 -3.09 -7.09
N ALA A 65 13.46 -2.36 -6.19
CA ALA A 65 14.91 -2.22 -6.24
C ALA A 65 15.65 -3.57 -6.14
N ALA A 66 15.15 -4.52 -5.37
CA ALA A 66 15.75 -5.85 -5.28
C ALA A 66 15.61 -6.69 -6.57
N ARG A 67 14.60 -6.39 -7.38
CA ARG A 67 14.29 -7.10 -8.64
C ARG A 67 14.86 -6.39 -9.87
N ASP A 68 14.90 -5.06 -9.83
CA ASP A 68 15.33 -4.23 -10.95
C ASP A 68 16.66 -3.52 -10.63
N LYS A 69 17.70 -3.88 -11.38
CA LYS A 69 19.06 -3.33 -11.21
C LYS A 69 19.24 -1.94 -11.82
N GLU A 70 18.26 -1.46 -12.57
CA GLU A 70 18.25 -0.10 -13.10
C GLU A 70 17.89 0.94 -12.03
N VAL A 71 17.28 0.54 -10.92
CA VAL A 71 17.07 1.42 -9.76
C VAL A 71 18.42 1.72 -9.10
N LYS A 72 18.98 2.90 -9.30
CA LYS A 72 20.34 3.27 -8.86
C LYS A 72 20.42 3.71 -7.39
N ALA A 73 19.32 4.17 -6.82
CA ALA A 73 19.24 4.58 -5.42
C ALA A 73 17.84 4.35 -4.86
N ILE A 74 17.78 4.10 -3.56
CA ILE A 74 16.50 3.98 -2.85
C ILE A 74 16.59 4.72 -1.51
N ALA A 75 15.51 5.42 -1.17
CA ALA A 75 15.30 5.97 0.15
C ALA A 75 13.92 5.55 0.68
N THR A 76 13.87 5.14 1.94
CA THR A 76 12.62 4.75 2.58
C THR A 76 12.43 5.49 3.89
N LEU A 77 11.20 5.94 4.14
CA LEU A 77 10.83 6.69 5.33
C LEU A 77 9.71 5.95 6.05
N ASN A 78 9.91 5.68 7.34
CA ASN A 78 8.89 5.07 8.20
C ASN A 78 8.27 3.79 7.60
N SER A 79 9.10 2.92 7.01
CA SER A 79 8.66 1.71 6.32
C SER A 79 8.77 0.48 7.21
N PHE A 80 8.02 -0.55 6.89
CA PHE A 80 8.17 -1.88 7.48
C PHE A 80 8.98 -2.80 6.53
N VAL A 81 9.55 -3.85 7.10
CA VAL A 81 10.28 -4.91 6.35
C VAL A 81 9.56 -6.25 6.38
N ASN A 82 8.72 -6.47 7.39
CA ASN A 82 7.93 -7.68 7.57
C ASN A 82 6.52 -7.29 8.06
N GLY A 83 5.53 -7.45 7.19
CA GLY A 83 4.17 -7.01 7.44
C GLY A 83 3.50 -7.78 8.58
N GLU A 84 3.70 -9.09 8.67
CA GLU A 84 3.15 -9.88 9.76
C GLU A 84 3.69 -9.40 11.12
N ARG A 85 5.00 -9.25 11.25
CA ARG A 85 5.63 -8.78 12.47
C ARG A 85 5.15 -7.38 12.83
N TRP A 86 5.15 -6.47 11.86
CA TRP A 86 4.71 -5.10 12.07
C TRP A 86 3.26 -5.03 12.56
N MET A 87 2.35 -5.80 11.95
CA MET A 87 0.96 -5.87 12.38
C MET A 87 0.82 -6.48 13.78
N ARG A 88 1.52 -7.58 14.04
CA ARG A 88 1.47 -8.28 15.32
C ARG A 88 2.01 -7.42 16.47
N ASP A 89 3.11 -6.72 16.23
CA ASP A 89 3.72 -5.83 17.23
C ASP A 89 2.84 -4.61 17.51
N GLY A 90 2.17 -4.06 16.47
CA GLY A 90 1.29 -2.90 16.62
C GLY A 90 -0.02 -3.19 17.37
N MET A 91 -0.62 -4.36 17.14
CA MET A 91 -1.95 -4.66 17.72
C MET A 91 -1.95 -5.74 18.82
N GLY A 92 -0.85 -6.44 19.02
CA GLY A 92 -0.73 -7.56 19.93
C GLY A 92 -1.33 -8.87 19.39
N ASN A 93 -0.93 -10.00 20.00
CA ASN A 93 -1.26 -11.34 19.48
C ASN A 93 -2.75 -11.64 19.41
N ASP A 94 -3.54 -11.23 20.40
CA ASP A 94 -4.99 -11.52 20.45
C ASP A 94 -5.74 -10.82 19.31
N LYS A 95 -5.50 -9.52 19.15
CA LYS A 95 -6.13 -8.75 18.09
C LYS A 95 -5.64 -9.18 16.72
N PHE A 96 -4.35 -9.46 16.57
CA PHE A 96 -3.79 -10.01 15.33
C PHE A 96 -4.48 -11.31 14.93
N GLY A 97 -4.67 -12.25 15.88
CA GLY A 97 -5.39 -13.50 15.62
C GLY A 97 -6.83 -13.28 15.13
N LYS A 98 -7.56 -12.35 15.76
CA LYS A 98 -8.92 -11.96 15.33
C LYS A 98 -8.93 -11.35 13.93
N SER A 99 -7.95 -10.50 13.62
CA SER A 99 -7.82 -9.88 12.29
C SER A 99 -7.54 -10.91 11.21
N VAL A 100 -6.67 -11.87 11.46
CA VAL A 100 -6.40 -12.97 10.52
C VAL A 100 -7.65 -13.82 10.28
N ALA A 101 -8.43 -14.12 11.33
CA ALA A 101 -9.68 -14.86 11.20
C ALA A 101 -10.68 -14.08 10.34
N ARG A 102 -10.87 -12.77 10.58
CA ARG A 102 -11.74 -11.92 9.77
C ARG A 102 -11.30 -11.87 8.31
N LEU A 103 -10.02 -11.66 8.03
CA LEU A 103 -9.51 -11.64 6.65
C LEU A 103 -9.78 -12.97 5.93
N ARG A 104 -9.70 -14.09 6.64
CA ARG A 104 -10.06 -15.39 6.09
C ARG A 104 -11.55 -15.50 5.75
N GLU A 105 -12.44 -15.03 6.60
CA GLU A 105 -13.87 -14.96 6.35
C GLU A 105 -14.19 -14.08 5.13
N ASP A 106 -13.58 -12.89 5.06
CA ASP A 106 -13.71 -11.98 3.94
C ASP A 106 -13.21 -12.62 2.63
N ARG A 107 -12.13 -13.39 2.67
CA ARG A 107 -11.65 -14.14 1.49
C ARG A 107 -12.66 -15.18 1.04
N ILE A 108 -13.25 -15.94 1.96
CA ILE A 108 -14.31 -16.90 1.64
C ILE A 108 -15.47 -16.20 0.96
N LYS A 109 -15.91 -15.06 1.49
CA LYS A 109 -16.97 -14.26 0.90
C LYS A 109 -16.60 -13.82 -0.52
N ARG A 110 -15.41 -13.25 -0.74
CA ARG A 110 -14.96 -12.83 -2.07
C ARG A 110 -15.00 -13.95 -3.11
N ILE A 111 -14.53 -15.16 -2.75
CA ILE A 111 -14.47 -16.28 -3.71
C ILE A 111 -15.84 -16.95 -3.93
N THR A 112 -16.79 -16.81 -3.00
CA THR A 112 -18.13 -17.44 -3.12
C THR A 112 -19.15 -16.51 -3.77
N THR A 113 -19.04 -15.20 -3.58
CA THR A 113 -20.00 -14.23 -4.13
C THR A 113 -19.43 -13.44 -5.31
N ASN A 114 -18.12 -13.51 -5.54
CA ASN A 114 -17.39 -12.68 -6.50
C ASN A 114 -17.54 -11.16 -6.22
N ASP A 115 -17.92 -10.80 -4.99
CA ASP A 115 -18.05 -9.41 -4.56
C ASP A 115 -16.82 -8.98 -3.76
N PRO A 116 -16.30 -7.77 -3.96
CA PRO A 116 -15.23 -7.25 -3.12
C PRO A 116 -15.78 -7.02 -1.70
N VAL A 117 -15.08 -7.55 -0.71
CA VAL A 117 -15.27 -7.09 0.66
C VAL A 117 -14.40 -5.85 0.84
N LEU A 118 -15.03 -4.71 1.00
CA LEU A 118 -14.36 -3.42 1.14
C LEU A 118 -14.16 -3.07 2.61
N MET A 119 -13.07 -2.38 2.87
CA MET A 119 -12.79 -1.80 4.18
C MET A 119 -12.31 -0.35 4.01
N HIS A 120 -12.59 0.45 5.00
CA HIS A 120 -12.03 1.78 5.11
C HIS A 120 -10.60 1.68 5.69
N PRO A 121 -9.57 2.22 5.00
CA PRO A 121 -8.17 1.97 5.36
C PRO A 121 -7.77 2.50 6.74
N TYR A 122 -8.47 3.50 7.28
CA TYR A 122 -8.16 4.08 8.59
C TYR A 122 -9.10 3.64 9.71
N THR A 123 -10.35 3.31 9.41
CA THR A 123 -11.33 2.93 10.46
C THR A 123 -11.49 1.43 10.61
N ASP A 124 -11.37 0.69 9.50
CA ASP A 124 -11.62 -0.74 9.48
C ASP A 124 -10.34 -1.57 9.48
N TYR A 125 -9.22 -0.95 9.16
CA TYR A 125 -7.92 -1.62 9.15
C TYR A 125 -7.41 -1.76 10.58
N PRO A 126 -7.12 -3.00 11.02
CA PRO A 126 -6.89 -3.26 12.45
C PRO A 126 -5.68 -2.54 13.05
N ASN A 127 -4.80 -2.02 12.24
CA ASN A 127 -3.53 -1.49 12.70
C ASN A 127 -3.52 -0.06 13.16
N ILE A 128 -4.28 0.78 12.50
CA ILE A 128 -4.08 2.22 12.61
C ILE A 128 -4.91 2.77 13.75
N THR A 129 -6.11 2.23 13.95
CA THR A 129 -7.05 2.70 14.98
C THR A 129 -6.92 2.00 16.32
N GLU A 130 -6.38 0.78 16.34
CA GLU A 130 -6.30 0.02 17.59
C GLU A 130 -4.96 0.11 18.32
N SER A 131 -3.92 0.62 17.67
CA SER A 131 -2.66 0.98 18.34
C SER A 131 -2.79 2.24 19.23
N GLY A 132 -3.96 2.85 19.25
CA GLY A 132 -4.45 3.80 20.26
C GLY A 132 -3.71 5.14 20.37
N ASP A 133 -2.46 5.21 19.96
CA ASP A 133 -1.60 6.34 20.31
C ASP A 133 -1.11 7.17 19.12
N PHE A 134 -1.23 6.68 17.88
CA PHE A 134 -0.66 7.38 16.73
C PHE A 134 -1.68 8.20 15.92
N TYR A 135 -2.94 7.81 15.93
CA TYR A 135 -4.00 8.55 15.24
C TYR A 135 -5.15 8.78 16.22
N THR A 136 -5.03 9.82 17.01
CA THR A 136 -6.17 10.33 17.79
C THR A 136 -7.25 10.79 16.81
N ASP A 137 -8.51 10.80 17.25
CA ASP A 137 -9.63 11.38 16.48
C ASP A 137 -9.31 12.77 15.90
N HIS A 138 -8.40 13.51 16.53
CA HIS A 138 -7.94 14.81 16.08
C HIS A 138 -7.06 14.69 14.83
N VAL A 139 -6.08 13.78 14.81
CA VAL A 139 -5.21 13.56 13.64
C VAL A 139 -6.01 13.00 12.46
N LEU A 140 -6.95 12.09 12.73
CA LEU A 140 -7.86 11.59 11.68
C LEU A 140 -8.75 12.71 11.14
N LYS A 141 -9.25 13.61 11.98
CA LYS A 141 -10.00 14.79 11.55
C LYS A 141 -9.15 15.78 10.75
N GLU A 142 -7.89 15.98 11.15
CA GLU A 142 -6.97 16.85 10.41
C GLU A 142 -6.56 16.23 9.06
N ILE A 143 -6.27 14.94 9.01
CA ILE A 143 -5.99 14.24 7.75
C ILE A 143 -7.24 14.24 6.87
N ASN A 144 -8.41 13.91 7.41
CA ASN A 144 -9.67 13.92 6.66
C ASN A 144 -10.13 15.33 6.31
N GLY A 145 -9.93 16.31 7.19
CA GLY A 145 -10.31 17.71 6.96
C GLY A 145 -9.30 18.51 6.12
N GLY A 146 -8.00 18.20 6.21
CA GLY A 146 -6.96 18.93 5.50
C GLY A 146 -6.66 18.39 4.10
N ILE A 147 -6.45 17.08 3.98
CA ILE A 147 -6.12 16.43 2.71
C ILE A 147 -7.40 15.92 2.03
N GLY A 148 -8.31 15.31 2.80
CA GLY A 148 -9.55 14.74 2.28
C GLY A 148 -10.50 15.79 1.71
N ASP A 149 -10.70 16.89 2.40
CA ASP A 149 -11.61 17.97 1.96
C ASP A 149 -11.14 18.69 0.69
N SER A 150 -9.83 18.76 0.46
CA SER A 150 -9.30 19.40 -0.74
C SER A 150 -9.35 18.50 -1.98
N VAL A 151 -9.23 17.18 -1.78
CA VAL A 151 -9.24 16.20 -2.88
C VAL A 151 -10.65 15.71 -3.22
N ASN A 152 -11.56 15.64 -2.24
CA ASN A 152 -12.91 15.13 -2.44
C ASN A 152 -13.96 16.17 -2.89
N LYS A 153 -13.70 17.47 -2.69
CA LYS A 153 -14.69 18.50 -3.07
C LYS A 153 -14.99 18.54 -4.56
N ASP A 154 -14.00 18.12 -5.38
CA ASP A 154 -14.17 18.17 -6.83
C ASP A 154 -14.84 16.92 -7.43
N ASN A 155 -14.83 15.77 -6.74
CA ASN A 155 -15.25 14.48 -7.30
C ASN A 155 -16.40 13.78 -6.56
N GLY A 156 -16.82 14.28 -5.39
CA GLY A 156 -17.94 13.70 -4.62
C GLY A 156 -17.66 12.29 -4.05
N GLU A 157 -16.38 11.91 -3.92
CA GLU A 157 -15.99 10.60 -3.42
C GLU A 157 -15.44 10.66 -1.99
N GLU A 158 -15.71 9.60 -1.24
CA GLU A 158 -15.18 9.44 0.12
C GLU A 158 -13.67 9.24 0.11
N PHE A 159 -12.95 10.06 0.86
CA PHE A 159 -11.52 9.87 1.10
C PHE A 159 -11.30 9.45 2.55
N PRO A 160 -10.44 8.49 2.81
CA PRO A 160 -9.77 7.63 1.80
C PRO A 160 -10.74 6.66 1.15
N THR A 161 -10.52 6.37 -0.12
CA THR A 161 -11.36 5.45 -0.87
C THR A 161 -11.37 4.06 -0.23
N PRO A 162 -12.54 3.45 0.07
CA PRO A 162 -12.59 2.08 0.56
C PRO A 162 -11.89 1.11 -0.39
N MET A 163 -11.08 0.21 0.16
CA MET A 163 -10.29 -0.76 -0.59
C MET A 163 -10.64 -2.20 -0.25
N SER A 164 -10.29 -3.14 -1.12
CA SER A 164 -10.53 -4.56 -0.85
C SER A 164 -9.72 -5.03 0.35
N THR A 165 -10.33 -5.85 1.21
CA THR A 165 -9.64 -6.54 2.33
C THR A 165 -8.51 -7.46 1.88
N ALA A 166 -8.40 -7.75 0.58
CA ALA A 166 -7.27 -8.46 0.00
C ALA A 166 -5.92 -7.77 0.28
N ILE A 167 -5.91 -6.43 0.42
CA ILE A 167 -4.70 -5.70 0.79
C ILE A 167 -4.19 -6.10 2.18
N GLY A 168 -5.08 -6.33 3.15
CA GLY A 168 -4.71 -6.79 4.49
C GLY A 168 -4.04 -8.16 4.47
N GLU A 169 -4.51 -9.07 3.62
CA GLU A 169 -3.88 -10.37 3.43
C GLU A 169 -2.50 -10.25 2.78
N SER A 170 -2.37 -9.38 1.77
CA SER A 170 -1.08 -9.15 1.11
C SER A 170 -0.08 -8.52 2.07
N PHE A 171 -0.53 -7.63 2.95
CA PHE A 171 0.28 -7.03 4.01
C PHE A 171 0.93 -8.08 4.91
N ILE A 172 0.13 -9.02 5.45
CA ILE A 172 0.62 -10.09 6.33
C ILE A 172 1.69 -10.93 5.63
N ARG A 173 1.54 -11.18 4.34
CA ARG A 173 2.48 -12.00 3.56
C ARG A 173 3.68 -11.24 3.05
N PHE A 174 3.63 -9.91 3.09
CA PHE A 174 4.68 -9.08 2.51
C PHE A 174 5.90 -9.03 3.42
N ASN A 175 6.99 -9.62 2.93
CA ASN A 175 8.27 -9.65 3.64
C ASN A 175 9.40 -9.29 2.68
N VAL A 176 10.13 -8.23 3.01
CA VAL A 176 11.26 -7.73 2.20
C VAL A 176 12.61 -7.95 2.86
N GLU A 177 12.68 -8.56 4.04
CA GLU A 177 13.92 -8.81 4.77
C GLU A 177 14.93 -9.60 3.92
N ASP A 178 14.48 -10.67 3.29
CA ASP A 178 15.30 -11.54 2.44
C ASP A 178 15.70 -10.86 1.10
N LEU A 179 15.07 -9.75 0.77
CA LEU A 179 15.36 -8.99 -0.44
C LEU A 179 16.47 -7.94 -0.22
N LEU A 180 16.65 -7.47 1.00
CA LEU A 180 17.62 -6.41 1.32
C LEU A 180 19.06 -6.72 0.82
N PRO A 181 19.61 -7.94 0.98
CA PRO A 181 20.93 -8.25 0.46
C PRO A 181 21.06 -8.17 -1.07
N ARG A 182 19.94 -8.22 -1.80
CA ARG A 182 19.95 -8.12 -3.26
C ARG A 182 20.09 -6.68 -3.76
N ILE A 183 19.88 -5.69 -2.89
CA ILE A 183 20.00 -4.28 -3.24
C ILE A 183 21.46 -3.85 -3.29
N ALA A 184 22.30 -4.31 -2.39
CA ALA A 184 23.72 -4.00 -2.33
C ALA A 184 24.58 -5.08 -3.06
N PRO A 185 25.77 -4.69 -3.59
CA PRO A 185 26.28 -3.35 -3.82
C PRO A 185 25.76 -2.77 -5.13
N ARG A 186 25.59 -1.43 -5.18
CA ARG A 186 25.22 -0.68 -6.39
C ARG A 186 26.07 0.57 -6.49
#